data_e2ba9ef0f750c4b80b3ceb0211d161d5
#
_entry.id   e2ba9ef0f750c4b80b3ceb0211d161d5
#
_cell.length_a   1.000
_cell.length_b   1.000
_cell.length_c   1.000
_cell.angle_alpha   90.00
_cell.angle_beta   90.00
_cell.angle_gamma   90.00
#
_symmetry.space_group_name_H-M   'P 1'
#
loop_
_entity.id
_entity.type
_entity.pdbx_description
1 polymer ?
#
loop_
_entity_poly.entity_id
_entity_poly.type
_entity_poly.pdbx_seq_one_letter_code
_entity_poly.pdbx_strand_id
1 'polypeptide(L)' 'MENRVETLRKERGLNQEEFAKAIRVSRQTVSSIETGKYNPSLDLAFSIADFFGMTIEEIFIHKGGCQ' A
#
# COMPACT_ATOMS: atom_id res chain seq x y z
N MET A 1 5.72 -8.75 -2.30
CA MET A 1 6.08 -8.19 -0.97
C MET A 1 4.85 -8.16 -0.09
N GLU A 2 4.97 -8.63 1.12
CA GLU A 2 3.87 -8.55 2.06
C GLU A 2 3.66 -7.12 2.52
N ASN A 3 2.40 -6.77 2.76
CA ASN A 3 2.10 -5.43 3.23
C ASN A 3 0.77 -5.42 3.97
N ARG A 4 0.50 -4.31 4.63
CA ARG A 4 -0.72 -4.13 5.42
C ARG A 4 -1.69 -3.15 4.75
N VAL A 5 -1.52 -2.91 3.47
CA VAL A 5 -2.32 -1.91 2.77
C VAL A 5 -3.81 -2.25 2.84
N GLU A 6 -4.16 -3.51 2.57
CA GLU A 6 -5.57 -3.92 2.59
C GLU A 6 -6.17 -3.72 3.98
N THR A 7 -5.46 -4.16 5.02
CA THR A 7 -5.93 -4.03 6.39
C THR A 7 -6.15 -2.55 6.76
N LEU A 8 -5.15 -1.72 6.45
CA LEU A 8 -5.24 -0.30 6.79
C LEU A 8 -6.34 0.39 6.00
N ARG A 9 -6.50 0.03 4.74
CA ARG A 9 -7.55 0.58 3.89
C ARG A 9 -8.93 0.26 4.47
N LYS A 10 -9.13 -1.00 4.86
CA LYS A 10 -10.42 -1.43 5.41
C LYS A 10 -10.70 -0.76 6.75
N GLU A 11 -9.67 -0.57 7.56
CA GLU A 11 -9.84 0.14 8.83
C GLU A 11 -10.33 1.57 8.62
N ARG A 12 -9.99 2.17 7.46
CA ARG A 12 -10.44 3.51 7.12
C ARG A 12 -11.80 3.51 6.43
N GLY A 13 -12.41 2.33 6.21
CA GLY A 13 -13.70 2.25 5.56
C GLY A 13 -13.67 2.52 4.08
N LEU A 14 -12.53 2.37 3.43
CA LEU A 14 -12.37 2.66 2.02
C LEU A 14 -12.39 1.39 1.19
N ASN A 15 -13.04 1.43 0.03
CA ASN A 15 -12.88 0.35 -0.94
C ASN A 15 -11.64 0.63 -1.80
N GLN A 16 -11.31 -0.33 -2.67
CA GLN A 16 -10.10 -0.21 -3.47
C GLN A 16 -10.15 1.00 -4.41
N GLU A 17 -11.33 1.27 -4.97
CA GLU A 17 -11.46 2.38 -5.89
C GLU A 17 -11.29 3.72 -5.19
N GLU A 18 -11.88 3.86 -4.00
CA GLU A 18 -11.75 5.09 -3.23
C GLU A 18 -10.30 5.34 -2.83
N PHE A 19 -9.62 4.30 -2.39
CA PHE A 19 -8.23 4.43 -2.02
C PHE A 19 -7.36 4.76 -3.23
N ALA A 20 -7.64 4.09 -4.36
CA ALA A 20 -6.88 4.35 -5.59
C ALA A 20 -6.98 5.81 -6.00
N LYS A 21 -8.17 6.39 -5.91
CA LYS A 21 -8.36 7.80 -6.23
C LYS A 21 -7.57 8.69 -5.28
N ALA A 22 -7.54 8.32 -4.02
CA ALA A 22 -6.85 9.14 -3.02
C ALA A 22 -5.35 9.20 -3.26
N ILE A 23 -4.75 8.12 -3.74
CA ILE A 23 -3.32 8.07 -4.02
C ILE A 23 -3.01 8.16 -5.52
N ARG A 24 -4.04 8.45 -6.33
CA ARG A 24 -3.90 8.78 -7.76
C ARG A 24 -3.34 7.64 -8.59
N VAL A 25 -3.85 6.45 -8.38
CA VAL A 25 -3.51 5.29 -9.18
C VAL A 25 -4.80 4.57 -9.59
N SER A 26 -4.68 3.55 -10.44
CA SER A 26 -5.85 2.77 -10.82
C SER A 26 -6.22 1.78 -9.72
N ARG A 27 -7.49 1.36 -9.72
CA ARG A 27 -7.93 0.33 -8.79
C ARG A 27 -7.15 -0.96 -8.97
N GLN A 28 -6.81 -1.29 -10.22
CA GLN A 28 -6.02 -2.48 -10.50
C GLN A 28 -4.65 -2.42 -9.84
N THR A 29 -4.04 -1.24 -9.81
CA THR A 29 -2.76 -1.05 -9.14
C THR A 29 -2.88 -1.34 -7.65
N VAL A 30 -3.95 -0.84 -7.02
CA VAL A 30 -4.18 -1.11 -5.60
C VAL A 30 -4.33 -2.61 -5.37
N SER A 31 -5.15 -3.27 -6.18
CA SER A 31 -5.35 -4.71 -6.06
C SER A 31 -4.03 -5.47 -6.19
N SER A 32 -3.21 -5.11 -7.16
CA SER A 32 -1.94 -5.78 -7.37
C SER A 32 -0.98 -5.58 -6.21
N ILE A 33 -0.99 -4.40 -5.61
CA ILE A 33 -0.17 -4.14 -4.43
C ILE A 33 -0.63 -5.00 -3.26
N GLU A 34 -1.94 -5.04 -3.02
CA GLU A 34 -2.49 -5.76 -1.87
C GLU A 34 -2.25 -7.26 -1.96
N THR A 35 -2.23 -7.80 -3.17
CA THR A 35 -1.98 -9.23 -3.35
C THR A 35 -0.49 -9.57 -3.37
N GLY A 36 0.37 -8.56 -3.34
CA GLY A 36 1.81 -8.79 -3.36
C GLY A 36 2.40 -9.02 -4.75
N LYS A 37 1.60 -8.89 -5.79
CA LYS A 37 2.08 -9.12 -7.16
C LYS A 37 2.89 -7.96 -7.71
N TYR A 38 2.67 -6.77 -7.18
CA TYR A 38 3.31 -5.56 -7.67
C TYR A 38 3.90 -4.80 -6.50
N ASN A 39 5.18 -4.50 -6.58
CA ASN A 39 5.84 -3.68 -5.58
C ASN A 39 5.77 -2.23 -6.03
N PRO A 40 5.18 -1.35 -5.24
CA PRO A 40 5.06 0.05 -5.66
C PRO A 40 6.42 0.71 -5.79
N SER A 41 6.49 1.72 -6.66
CA SER A 41 7.67 2.56 -6.73
C SER A 41 7.87 3.27 -5.40
N LEU A 42 9.07 3.81 -5.20
CA LEU A 42 9.35 4.53 -3.96
C LEU A 42 8.40 5.71 -3.78
N ASP A 43 8.15 6.45 -4.86
CA ASP A 43 7.23 7.58 -4.80
C ASP A 43 5.83 7.13 -4.38
N LEU A 44 5.35 6.03 -4.94
CA LEU A 44 4.03 5.52 -4.59
C LEU A 44 4.00 5.01 -3.16
N ALA A 45 5.08 4.36 -2.73
CA ALA A 45 5.15 3.88 -1.35
C ALA A 45 5.09 5.05 -0.36
N PHE A 46 5.77 6.16 -0.67
CA PHE A 46 5.68 7.34 0.18
C PHE A 46 4.29 7.95 0.17
N SER A 47 3.61 7.95 -0.99
CA SER A 47 2.23 8.45 -1.04
C SER A 47 1.31 7.62 -0.15
N ILE A 48 1.47 6.31 -0.18
CA ILE A 48 0.69 5.42 0.66
C ILE A 48 0.98 5.68 2.14
N ALA A 49 2.26 5.80 2.48
CA ALA A 49 2.66 6.06 3.86
C ALA A 49 2.10 7.38 4.36
N ASP A 50 2.19 8.42 3.54
CA ASP A 50 1.64 9.73 3.90
C ASP A 50 0.13 9.65 4.11
N PHE A 51 -0.57 8.91 3.25
CA PHE A 51 -2.01 8.79 3.36
C PHE A 51 -2.41 8.18 4.69
N PHE A 52 -1.69 7.17 5.15
CA PHE A 52 -2.01 6.51 6.41
C PHE A 52 -1.33 7.16 7.61
N GLY A 53 -0.43 8.11 7.40
CA GLY A 53 0.31 8.72 8.50
C GLY A 53 1.25 7.76 9.19
N MET A 54 1.83 6.84 8.43
CA MET A 54 2.70 5.79 8.94
C MET A 54 3.99 5.77 8.14
N THR A 55 5.00 5.06 8.64
CA THR A 55 6.23 4.89 7.90
C THR A 55 6.07 3.76 6.89
N ILE A 56 6.94 3.75 5.89
CA ILE A 56 6.94 2.68 4.89
C ILE A 56 7.17 1.34 5.58
N GLU A 57 8.08 1.28 6.54
CA GLU A 57 8.39 0.03 7.24
C GLU A 57 7.21 -0.52 8.03
N GLU A 58 6.32 0.35 8.46
CA GLU A 58 5.13 -0.09 9.18
C GLU A 58 4.09 -0.70 8.26
N ILE A 59 4.13 -0.35 6.98
CA ILE A 59 3.13 -0.79 6.01
C ILE A 59 3.65 -1.96 5.18
N PHE A 60 4.88 -1.87 4.70
CA PHE A 60 5.47 -2.86 3.81
C PHE A 60 6.46 -3.71 4.59
N ILE A 61 6.21 -5.02 4.59
CA ILE A 61 7.01 -5.95 5.38
C ILE A 61 8.14 -6.50 4.52
N HIS A 62 9.36 -6.22 4.92
CA HIS A 62 10.54 -6.66 4.18
C HIS A 62 11.15 -7.88 4.87
N LYS A 63 10.88 -9.04 4.33
CA LYS A 63 11.33 -10.27 4.97
C LYS A 63 12.70 -10.72 4.54
N GLY A 64 13.21 -10.20 3.45
CA GLY A 64 14.46 -10.68 2.93
C GLY A 64 15.67 -10.17 3.68
N GLY A 65 15.47 -9.43 4.64
CA GLY A 65 16.59 -8.82 5.21
C GLY A 65 17.52 -9.70 5.87
N CYS A 66 17.82 -10.27 5.92
CA CYS A 66 18.70 -10.73 6.56
C CYS A 66 19.92 -10.45 6.38
N GLN A 67 19.81 -10.15 6.25
CA GLN A 67 20.59 -10.05 6.02
C GLN A 67 21.08 -9.62 6.57
#